data_5fa9f9666e5ccdb6e070d308f47d43dc
#
_entry.id   5fa9f9666e5ccdb6e070d308f47d43dc
#
_cell.length_a   1.000
_cell.length_b   1.000
_cell.length_c   1.000
_cell.angle_alpha   90.00
_cell.angle_beta   90.00
_cell.angle_gamma   90.00
#
_symmetry.space_group_name_H-M   'P 1'
#
loop_
_entity.id
_entity.type
_entity.pdbx_description
1 polymer ?
#
loop_
_entity_poly.entity_id
_entity_poly.type
_entity_poly.pdbx_seq_one_letter_code
_entity_poly.pdbx_strand_id
1 'polypeptide(L)'
;MAGISEVPVATADRLRGEGHRILDVREDDEFAAGHIAGAVHVPLMQIPARAAELDRDADWLAVCRVGGRSLQATAYLSRLGLRVANVEGGMEAWSGAGLPFEGAAGGPGRVI
;
A
#
# COMPACT_ATOMS: atom_id res chain seq x y z
N MET A 1 -15.43 -15.38 -11.64
CA MET A 1 -15.11 -14.18 -10.87
C MET A 1 -13.61 -14.09 -10.68
N ALA A 2 -13.05 -12.98 -11.03
CA ALA A 2 -11.63 -12.78 -10.79
C ALA A 2 -11.39 -12.65 -9.28
N GLY A 3 -10.40 -13.34 -8.75
CA GLY A 3 -9.97 -13.16 -7.38
C GLY A 3 -9.31 -11.80 -7.19
N ILE A 4 -9.05 -11.44 -5.93
CA ILE A 4 -8.31 -10.23 -5.60
C ILE A 4 -6.84 -10.48 -5.91
N SER A 5 -6.20 -9.54 -6.62
CA SER A 5 -4.76 -9.64 -6.91
C SER A 5 -3.95 -9.44 -5.64
N GLU A 6 -3.03 -10.34 -5.40
CA GLU A 6 -2.08 -10.25 -4.28
C GLU A 6 -0.67 -10.55 -4.76
N VAL A 7 0.32 -9.85 -4.21
CA VAL A 7 1.73 -10.06 -4.56
C VAL A 7 2.57 -10.08 -3.28
N PRO A 8 3.63 -10.89 -3.24
CA PRO A 8 4.57 -10.86 -2.12
C PRO A 8 5.42 -9.59 -2.16
N VAL A 9 6.06 -9.26 -1.04
CA VAL A 9 6.83 -8.01 -0.92
C VAL A 9 7.96 -7.88 -1.93
N ALA A 10 8.64 -8.97 -2.27
CA ALA A 10 9.71 -8.93 -3.26
C ALA A 10 9.19 -8.51 -4.64
N THR A 11 8.02 -9.05 -5.03
CA THR A 11 7.37 -8.66 -6.28
C THR A 11 6.88 -7.22 -6.22
N ALA A 12 6.30 -6.80 -5.08
CA ALA A 12 5.83 -5.43 -4.91
C ALA A 12 6.99 -4.43 -5.03
N ASP A 13 8.14 -4.73 -4.45
CA ASP A 13 9.32 -3.86 -4.56
C ASP A 13 9.79 -3.74 -6.01
N ARG A 14 9.83 -4.86 -6.74
CA ARG A 14 10.18 -4.85 -8.16
C ARG A 14 9.20 -4.01 -8.98
N LEU A 15 7.90 -4.21 -8.77
CA LEU A 15 6.86 -3.48 -9.49
C LEU A 15 6.91 -1.97 -9.17
N ARG A 16 7.18 -1.62 -7.90
CA ARG A 16 7.37 -0.23 -7.52
C ARG A 16 8.52 0.40 -8.30
N GLY A 17 9.63 -0.32 -8.45
CA GLY A 17 10.76 0.11 -9.25
C GLY A 17 10.43 0.26 -10.74
N GLU A 18 9.36 -0.39 -11.20
CA GLU A 18 8.86 -0.30 -12.59
C GLU A 18 7.75 0.75 -12.74
N GLY A 19 7.47 1.52 -11.72
CA GLY A 19 6.51 2.61 -11.80
C GLY A 19 5.16 2.36 -11.14
N HIS A 20 4.91 1.18 -10.55
CA HIS A 20 3.70 0.96 -9.75
C HIS A 20 3.73 1.88 -8.53
N ARG A 21 2.57 2.40 -8.15
CA ARG A 21 2.45 3.34 -7.04
C ARG A 21 1.97 2.63 -5.79
N ILE A 22 2.46 3.09 -4.64
CA ILE A 22 2.08 2.53 -3.35
C ILE A 22 0.91 3.32 -2.78
N LEU A 23 -0.13 2.61 -2.33
CA LEU A 23 -1.25 3.18 -1.59
C LEU A 23 -1.20 2.59 -0.18
N ASP A 24 -0.88 3.44 0.80
CA ASP A 24 -0.83 3.03 2.20
C ASP A 24 -2.16 3.38 2.87
N VAL A 25 -2.86 2.37 3.38
CA VAL A 25 -4.20 2.54 3.93
C VAL A 25 -4.23 2.48 5.46
N ARG A 26 -3.04 2.61 6.09
CA ARG A 26 -2.92 2.61 7.55
C ARG A 26 -3.34 3.96 8.14
N GLU A 27 -3.41 4.01 9.49
CA GLU A 27 -3.73 5.25 10.19
C GLU A 27 -2.53 6.20 10.18
N ASP A 28 -2.78 7.47 10.55
CA ASP A 28 -1.76 8.53 10.47
C ASP A 28 -0.52 8.24 11.31
N ASP A 29 -0.69 7.71 12.51
CA ASP A 29 0.44 7.38 13.40
C ASP A 29 1.30 6.24 12.84
N GLU A 30 0.65 5.24 12.24
CA GLU A 30 1.37 4.14 11.60
C GLU A 30 2.21 4.64 10.42
N PHE A 31 1.61 5.47 9.60
CA PHE A 31 2.28 6.04 8.43
C PHE A 31 3.46 6.93 8.85
N ALA A 32 3.25 7.77 9.85
CA ALA A 32 4.29 8.67 10.36
C ALA A 32 5.47 7.91 10.95
N ALA A 33 5.22 6.76 11.60
CA ALA A 33 6.29 5.96 12.20
C ALA A 33 7.21 5.35 11.14
N GLY A 34 6.68 4.98 9.99
CA GLY A 34 7.50 4.47 8.91
C GLY A 34 6.64 4.07 7.70
N HIS A 35 7.04 4.53 6.51
CA HIS A 35 6.30 4.27 5.26
C HIS A 35 7.26 4.16 4.08
N ILE A 36 6.79 3.56 3.01
CA ILE A 36 7.55 3.44 1.77
C ILE A 36 7.62 4.82 1.11
N ALA A 37 8.82 5.22 0.68
CA ALA A 37 9.01 6.52 0.03
C ALA A 37 8.08 6.67 -1.18
N GLY A 38 7.43 7.84 -1.29
CA GLY A 38 6.51 8.13 -2.38
C GLY A 38 5.12 7.55 -2.23
N ALA A 39 4.83 6.84 -1.14
CA ALA A 39 3.49 6.27 -0.93
C ALA A 39 2.44 7.36 -0.82
N VAL A 40 1.29 7.12 -1.47
CA VAL A 40 0.10 7.94 -1.28
C VAL A 40 -0.62 7.39 -0.06
N HIS A 41 -0.92 8.25 0.90
CA HIS A 41 -1.55 7.84 2.15
C HIS A 41 -3.04 8.19 2.15
N VAL A 42 -3.89 7.18 2.20
CA VAL A 42 -5.34 7.33 2.37
C VAL A 42 -5.79 6.25 3.35
N PRO A 43 -6.07 6.60 4.62
CA PRO A 43 -6.56 5.62 5.60
C PRO A 43 -7.79 4.87 5.10
N LEU A 44 -7.89 3.59 5.46
CA LEU A 44 -8.93 2.70 4.94
C LEU A 44 -10.34 3.31 5.01
N MET A 45 -10.70 3.93 6.14
CA MET A 45 -12.04 4.49 6.32
C MET A 45 -12.31 5.68 5.40
N GLN A 46 -11.27 6.30 4.85
CA GLN A 46 -11.41 7.44 3.94
C GLN A 46 -11.41 7.02 2.46
N ILE A 47 -11.14 5.76 2.18
CA ILE A 47 -11.04 5.28 0.79
C ILE A 47 -12.32 5.58 -0.02
N PRO A 48 -13.54 5.29 0.49
CA PRO A 48 -14.74 5.57 -0.31
C PRO A 48 -14.88 7.04 -0.71
N ALA A 49 -14.59 7.96 0.22
CA ALA A 49 -14.72 9.40 -0.05
C ALA A 49 -13.59 9.94 -0.93
N ARG A 50 -12.42 9.28 -0.93
CA ARG A 50 -11.22 9.79 -1.59
C ARG A 50 -10.75 8.97 -2.78
N ALA A 51 -11.50 7.94 -3.17
CA ALA A 51 -11.11 7.08 -4.29
C ALA A 51 -10.90 7.86 -5.59
N ALA A 52 -11.67 8.93 -5.80
CA ALA A 52 -11.54 9.75 -7.00
C ALA A 52 -10.22 10.52 -7.08
N GLU A 53 -9.47 10.64 -5.98
CA GLU A 53 -8.14 11.28 -5.97
C GLU A 53 -7.07 10.36 -6.56
N LEU A 54 -7.35 9.06 -6.68
CA LEU A 54 -6.37 8.09 -7.17
C LEU A 54 -6.37 8.05 -8.69
N ASP A 55 -5.16 8.08 -9.27
CA ASP A 55 -4.98 8.04 -10.72
C ASP A 55 -5.48 6.70 -11.25
N ARG A 56 -6.52 6.74 -12.09
CA ARG A 56 -7.12 5.54 -12.68
C ARG A 56 -6.25 4.89 -13.75
N ASP A 57 -5.27 5.60 -14.26
CA ASP A 57 -4.35 5.08 -15.27
C ASP A 57 -3.09 4.45 -14.65
N ALA A 58 -2.91 4.60 -13.34
CA ALA A 58 -1.77 4.01 -12.63
C ALA A 58 -2.07 2.58 -12.20
N ASP A 59 -0.99 1.84 -11.98
CA ASP A 59 -1.05 0.54 -11.31
C ASP A 59 -0.70 0.75 -9.84
N TRP A 60 -1.55 0.26 -8.93
CA TRP A 60 -1.44 0.49 -7.50
C TRP A 60 -1.11 -0.77 -6.73
N LEU A 61 -0.32 -0.60 -5.68
CA LEU A 61 0.01 -1.64 -4.71
C LEU A 61 -0.48 -1.16 -3.35
N ALA A 62 -1.52 -1.80 -2.81
CA ALA A 62 -2.10 -1.41 -1.54
C ALA A 62 -1.39 -2.11 -0.39
N VAL A 63 -1.01 -1.36 0.64
CA VAL A 63 -0.28 -1.89 1.78
C VAL A 63 -0.92 -1.42 3.09
N CYS A 64 -0.93 -2.31 4.08
CA CYS A 64 -1.22 -1.97 5.46
C CYS A 64 -0.18 -2.63 6.37
N ARG A 65 -0.49 -2.83 7.65
CA ARG A 65 0.50 -3.41 8.55
C ARG A 65 0.77 -4.88 8.23
N VAL A 66 -0.29 -5.70 8.09
CA VAL A 66 -0.17 -7.16 7.90
C VAL A 66 -0.96 -7.69 6.69
N GLY A 67 -1.67 -6.85 5.96
CA GLY A 67 -2.34 -7.23 4.71
C GLY A 67 -3.86 -7.25 4.73
N GLY A 68 -4.51 -7.20 5.89
CA GLY A 68 -5.98 -7.32 5.97
C GLY A 68 -6.74 -6.08 5.52
N ARG A 69 -6.38 -4.91 6.04
CA ARG A 69 -7.03 -3.65 5.66
C ARG A 69 -6.79 -3.33 4.18
N SER A 70 -5.57 -3.55 3.71
CA SER A 70 -5.23 -3.31 2.31
C SER A 70 -5.91 -4.28 1.37
N LEU A 71 -6.21 -5.51 1.82
CA LEU A 71 -7.00 -6.46 1.05
C LEU A 71 -8.42 -5.91 0.83
N GLN A 72 -9.03 -5.35 1.88
CA GLN A 72 -10.34 -4.71 1.78
C GLN A 72 -10.32 -3.54 0.80
N ALA A 73 -9.30 -2.68 0.88
CA ALA A 73 -9.15 -1.55 -0.03
C ALA A 73 -8.98 -2.03 -1.47
N THR A 74 -8.17 -3.07 -1.68
CA THR A 74 -7.95 -3.67 -3.01
C THR A 74 -9.27 -4.16 -3.61
N ALA A 75 -10.07 -4.89 -2.83
CA ALA A 75 -11.36 -5.38 -3.29
C ALA A 75 -12.31 -4.25 -3.68
N TYR A 76 -12.39 -3.23 -2.84
CA TYR A 76 -13.27 -2.08 -3.07
C TYR A 76 -12.86 -1.30 -4.33
N LEU A 77 -11.58 -0.93 -4.41
CA LEU A 77 -11.05 -0.13 -5.52
C LEU A 77 -11.08 -0.89 -6.84
N SER A 78 -10.83 -2.20 -6.82
CA SER A 78 -10.92 -3.03 -8.03
C SER A 78 -12.33 -3.04 -8.59
N ARG A 79 -13.35 -3.04 -7.73
CA ARG A 79 -14.75 -2.95 -8.18
C ARG A 79 -15.06 -1.59 -8.82
N LEU A 80 -14.32 -0.55 -8.45
CA LEU A 80 -14.44 0.77 -9.08
C LEU A 80 -13.65 0.88 -10.37
N GLY A 81 -12.93 -0.17 -10.78
CA GLY A 81 -12.19 -0.22 -12.02
C GLY A 81 -10.72 0.20 -11.92
N LEU A 82 -10.19 0.43 -10.71
CA LEU A 82 -8.76 0.69 -10.54
C LEU A 82 -7.97 -0.62 -10.60
N ARG A 83 -6.73 -0.54 -11.08
CA ARG A 83 -5.82 -1.67 -11.09
C ARG A 83 -5.03 -1.65 -9.78
N VAL A 84 -5.37 -2.56 -8.88
CA VAL A 84 -4.80 -2.61 -7.54
C VAL A 84 -4.45 -4.05 -7.19
N ALA A 85 -3.29 -4.25 -6.60
CA ALA A 85 -2.91 -5.54 -6.01
C ALA A 85 -2.57 -5.32 -4.53
N ASN A 86 -2.95 -6.27 -3.69
CA ASN A 86 -2.62 -6.23 -2.27
C ASN A 86 -1.19 -6.73 -2.04
N VAL A 87 -0.44 -6.05 -1.19
CA VAL A 87 0.89 -6.49 -0.77
C VAL A 87 0.74 -7.46 0.39
N GLU A 88 1.01 -8.74 0.14
CA GLU A 88 0.88 -9.80 1.15
C GLU A 88 1.81 -9.54 2.33
N GLY A 89 1.28 -9.67 3.53
CA GLY A 89 2.04 -9.49 4.76
C GLY A 89 2.34 -8.05 5.12
N GLY A 90 2.01 -7.10 4.25
CA GLY A 90 2.09 -5.67 4.53
C GLY A 90 3.45 -5.16 4.94
N MET A 91 3.45 -4.10 5.75
CA MET A 91 4.68 -3.46 6.20
C MET A 91 5.51 -4.36 7.11
N GLU A 92 4.91 -5.30 7.84
CA GLU A 92 5.67 -6.26 8.63
C GLU A 92 6.53 -7.16 7.73
N ALA A 93 5.95 -7.68 6.66
CA ALA A 93 6.70 -8.50 5.71
C ALA A 93 7.73 -7.65 4.94
N TRP A 94 7.38 -6.42 4.60
CA TRP A 94 8.27 -5.49 3.91
C TRP A 94 9.52 -5.23 4.75
N SER A 95 9.33 -4.85 6.01
CA SER A 95 10.41 -4.61 6.96
C SER A 95 11.21 -5.88 7.23
N GLY A 96 10.53 -7.01 7.41
CA GLY A 96 11.17 -8.30 7.65
C GLY A 96 12.05 -8.77 6.50
N ALA A 97 11.74 -8.35 5.29
CA ALA A 97 12.56 -8.65 4.10
C ALA A 97 13.70 -7.65 3.90
N GLY A 98 13.84 -6.65 4.77
CA GLY A 98 14.89 -5.64 4.65
C GLY A 98 14.66 -4.63 3.55
N LEU A 99 13.42 -4.48 3.07
CA LEU A 99 13.11 -3.54 2.00
C LEU A 99 13.00 -2.11 2.52
N PRO A 100 13.29 -1.10 1.69
CA PRO A 100 13.45 0.27 2.18
C PRO A 100 12.13 0.94 2.58
N PHE A 101 12.13 1.60 3.71
CA PHE A 101 11.07 2.51 4.16
C PHE A 101 11.67 3.50 5.14
N GLU A 102 10.97 4.59 5.41
CA GLU A 102 11.52 5.71 6.18
C GLU A 102 10.50 6.31 7.12
N GLY A 103 10.98 6.98 8.17
CA GLY A 103 10.13 7.76 9.07
C GLY A 103 9.71 9.08 8.43
N ALA A 104 8.81 9.81 9.11
CA ALA A 104 8.19 11.04 8.59
C ALA A 104 9.20 12.12 8.18
N ALA A 105 10.35 12.18 8.86
CA ALA A 105 11.39 13.18 8.58
C ALA A 105 12.49 12.63 7.67
N GLY A 106 12.27 11.50 7.01
CA GLY A 106 13.27 10.87 6.15
C GLY A 106 14.34 10.08 6.91
N GLY A 107 14.25 10.01 8.25
CA GLY A 107 15.13 9.22 9.07
C GLY A 107 14.69 7.76 9.15
N PRO A 108 15.29 6.94 10.05
CA PRO A 108 14.91 5.55 10.19
C PRO A 108 13.42 5.40 10.52
N GLY A 109 12.73 4.50 9.79
CA GLY A 109 11.34 4.18 10.04
C GLY A 109 11.20 2.93 10.90
N ARG A 110 10.00 2.76 11.44
CA ARG A 110 9.63 1.53 12.16
C ARG A 110 8.16 1.20 11.86
N VAL A 111 7.82 -0.07 11.99
CA VAL A 111 6.44 -0.55 11.82
C VAL A 111 5.83 -0.67 13.23
N ILE A 112 4.75 0.06 13.46
CA ILE A 112 4.05 0.00 14.75
C ILE A 112 2.72 -0.70 14.60
#